data_c867dfbc40e53e1518c6e64e267f542c
#
_entry.id   c867dfbc40e53e1518c6e64e267f542c
#
_cell.length_a   1.000
_cell.length_b   1.000
_cell.length_c   1.000
_cell.angle_alpha   90.00
_cell.angle_beta   90.00
_cell.angle_gamma   90.00
#
_symmetry.space_group_name_H-M   'P 1'
#
loop_
_entity.id
_entity.type
_entity.pdbx_description
1 polymer ?
#
loop_
_entity_poly.entity_id
_entity_poly.type
_entity_poly.pdbx_seq_one_letter_code
_entity_poly.pdbx_strand_id
1 'polypeptide(L)'
;MPTRRPWVQVPLPAPKKYMSDLADKKCIPCEGGIPGFDITEIHKYLKMVDGWKVQTDENQIYYLTKEFKFKNFLESQKFVNKVGDIAEQEGHHPDIWFGWGYAKIKIFTHAIKGLHESDFVLAAKVDRIC
;
A
#
# COMPACT_ATOMS: atom_id res chain seq x y z
N MET A 1 -3.05 16.52 -25.85
CA MET A 1 -3.43 16.06 -25.51
C MET A 1 -3.95 15.76 -25.51
N PRO A 2 -3.68 15.79 -25.23
CA PRO A 2 -4.28 15.47 -24.96
C PRO A 2 -4.79 14.97 -24.58
N THR A 3 -4.57 14.80 -24.67
CA THR A 3 -5.07 14.27 -24.41
C THR A 3 -5.68 13.93 -23.79
N ARG A 4 -6.15 14.40 -24.23
CA ARG A 4 -6.93 13.87 -23.35
C ARG A 4 -7.18 12.49 -23.50
N ARG A 5 -6.96 11.89 -22.58
CA ARG A 5 -6.99 10.46 -22.55
C ARG A 5 -8.41 9.99 -22.32
N PRO A 6 -8.99 9.22 -23.25
CA PRO A 6 -10.40 8.82 -23.13
C PRO A 6 -10.70 8.06 -21.82
N TRP A 7 -9.76 7.26 -21.33
CA TRP A 7 -9.99 6.49 -20.12
C TRP A 7 -10.19 7.37 -18.89
N VAL A 8 -9.73 8.60 -18.94
CA VAL A 8 -9.92 9.53 -17.82
C VAL A 8 -11.38 9.89 -17.65
N GLN A 9 -12.15 9.77 -18.72
CA GLN A 9 -13.56 10.12 -18.71
C GLN A 9 -14.46 8.99 -18.27
N VAL A 10 -13.91 7.81 -18.08
CA VAL A 10 -14.69 6.67 -17.63
C VAL A 10 -15.00 6.85 -16.16
N PRO A 11 -16.28 6.72 -15.76
CA PRO A 11 -16.63 6.84 -14.36
C PRO A 11 -15.85 5.84 -13.52
N LEU A 12 -15.34 6.29 -12.40
CA LEU A 12 -14.62 5.43 -11.48
C LEU A 12 -15.58 4.61 -10.64
N PRO A 13 -15.28 3.35 -10.39
CA PRO A 13 -16.12 2.54 -9.51
C PRO A 13 -16.03 3.01 -8.06
N ALA A 14 -17.02 2.64 -7.28
CA ALA A 14 -17.07 3.02 -5.86
C ALA A 14 -15.79 2.69 -5.09
N PRO A 15 -15.12 1.54 -5.32
CA PRO A 15 -13.88 1.24 -4.59
C PRO A 15 -12.79 2.29 -4.75
N LYS A 16 -12.76 2.99 -5.88
CA LYS A 16 -11.80 4.07 -6.11
C LYS A 16 -11.98 5.20 -5.13
N LYS A 17 -13.22 5.51 -4.79
CA LYS A 17 -13.53 6.55 -3.83
C LYS A 17 -13.01 6.17 -2.44
N TYR A 18 -13.20 4.92 -2.05
CA TYR A 18 -12.69 4.45 -0.77
C TYR A 18 -11.17 4.51 -0.71
N MET A 19 -10.52 4.19 -1.81
CA MET A 19 -9.06 4.28 -1.88
C MET A 19 -8.59 5.71 -1.67
N SER A 20 -9.25 6.68 -2.29
CA SER A 20 -8.92 8.09 -2.11
C SER A 20 -9.08 8.54 -0.67
N ASP A 21 -10.20 8.17 -0.05
CA ASP A 21 -10.45 8.53 1.34
C ASP A 21 -9.39 7.95 2.26
N LEU A 22 -9.02 6.70 2.03
CA LEU A 22 -8.03 6.03 2.85
C LEU A 22 -6.65 6.69 2.66
N ALA A 23 -6.30 7.03 1.44
CA ALA A 23 -5.00 7.64 1.14
C ALA A 23 -4.87 9.05 1.73
N ASP A 24 -5.98 9.71 2.03
CA ASP A 24 -5.95 11.05 2.64
C ASP A 24 -5.72 10.99 4.14
N LYS A 25 -5.86 9.82 4.75
CA LYS A 25 -5.63 9.68 6.18
C LYS A 25 -4.13 9.65 6.48
N LYS A 26 -3.80 9.93 7.72
CA LYS A 26 -2.44 9.79 8.21
C LYS A 26 -2.26 8.45 8.88
N CYS A 27 -1.08 7.90 8.77
CA CYS A 27 -0.72 6.71 9.53
C CYS A 27 -0.57 7.11 11.00
N ILE A 28 -1.30 6.42 11.86
CA ILE A 28 -1.22 6.66 13.29
C ILE A 28 -0.27 5.61 13.87
N PRO A 29 0.74 6.02 14.65
CA PRO A 29 1.64 5.05 15.25
C PRO A 29 0.86 4.05 16.10
N CYS A 30 1.14 2.77 15.90
CA CYS A 30 0.51 1.72 16.68
C CYS A 30 1.44 1.34 17.81
N GLU A 31 0.93 1.39 19.03
CA GLU A 31 1.69 0.96 20.20
C GLU A 31 1.50 -0.53 20.38
N GLY A 32 2.51 -1.18 20.95
CA GLY A 32 2.42 -2.59 21.26
C GLY A 32 1.29 -2.87 22.24
N GLY A 33 0.74 -4.07 22.19
CA GLY A 33 -0.35 -4.46 23.07
C GLY A 33 -1.73 -4.32 22.47
N ILE A 34 -1.85 -3.64 21.33
CA ILE A 34 -3.10 -3.58 20.59
C ILE A 34 -3.11 -4.77 19.63
N PRO A 35 -4.18 -5.58 19.63
CA PRO A 35 -4.22 -6.71 18.70
C PRO A 35 -4.33 -6.23 17.28
N GLY A 36 -3.65 -6.93 16.37
CA GLY A 36 -3.81 -6.68 14.95
C GLY A 36 -5.20 -7.09 14.47
N PHE A 37 -5.56 -6.67 13.28
CA PHE A 37 -6.82 -7.05 12.67
C PHE A 37 -6.92 -8.56 12.52
N ASP A 38 -8.11 -9.11 12.74
CA ASP A 38 -8.38 -10.49 12.37
C ASP A 38 -8.63 -10.57 10.86
N ILE A 39 -8.80 -11.78 10.35
CA ILE A 39 -8.95 -11.97 8.90
C ILE A 39 -10.20 -11.27 8.35
N THR A 40 -11.25 -11.16 9.15
CA THR A 40 -12.48 -10.47 8.74
C THR A 40 -12.23 -8.99 8.53
N GLU A 41 -11.54 -8.34 9.47
CA GLU A 41 -11.18 -6.94 9.36
C GLU A 41 -10.23 -6.71 8.19
N ILE A 42 -9.28 -7.61 8.01
CA ILE A 42 -8.32 -7.54 6.91
C ILE A 42 -9.05 -7.55 5.57
N HIS A 43 -9.99 -8.47 5.39
CA HIS A 43 -10.74 -8.56 4.15
C HIS A 43 -11.59 -7.32 3.90
N LYS A 44 -12.13 -6.74 4.96
CA LYS A 44 -12.90 -5.51 4.86
C LYS A 44 -12.05 -4.37 4.31
N TYR A 45 -10.85 -4.18 4.86
CA TYR A 45 -9.95 -3.13 4.42
C TYR A 45 -9.31 -3.43 3.09
N LEU A 46 -9.09 -4.71 2.79
CA LEU A 46 -8.47 -5.12 1.53
C LEU A 46 -9.30 -4.67 0.32
N LYS A 47 -10.61 -4.55 0.50
CA LYS A 47 -11.49 -4.04 -0.56
C LYS A 47 -11.30 -2.56 -0.84
N MET A 48 -10.64 -1.86 0.06
CA MET A 48 -10.42 -0.41 -0.07
C MET A 48 -9.12 -0.08 -0.79
N VAL A 49 -8.30 -1.08 -1.09
CA VAL A 49 -7.04 -0.90 -1.82
C VAL A 49 -7.06 -1.80 -3.05
N ASP A 50 -6.23 -1.48 -4.03
CA ASP A 50 -6.27 -2.14 -5.32
C ASP A 50 -5.04 -3.00 -5.55
N GLY A 51 -5.27 -4.29 -5.77
CA GLY A 51 -4.20 -5.20 -6.17
C GLY A 51 -3.30 -5.68 -5.05
N TRP A 52 -3.58 -5.32 -3.82
CA TRP A 52 -2.81 -5.79 -2.68
C TRP A 52 -3.28 -7.17 -2.26
N LYS A 53 -2.34 -7.98 -1.83
CA LYS A 53 -2.63 -9.32 -1.31
C LYS A 53 -2.24 -9.37 0.15
N VAL A 54 -2.97 -10.17 0.93
CA VAL A 54 -2.59 -10.47 2.30
C VAL A 54 -1.97 -11.86 2.34
N GLN A 55 -0.87 -11.97 3.04
CA GLN A 55 -0.16 -13.22 3.23
C GLN A 55 0.31 -13.32 4.66
N THR A 56 0.77 -14.50 5.06
CA THR A 56 1.37 -14.69 6.37
C THR A 56 2.83 -15.12 6.21
N ASP A 57 3.66 -14.69 7.14
CA ASP A 57 5.04 -15.15 7.17
C ASP A 57 5.15 -16.45 7.96
N GLU A 58 6.38 -16.91 8.18
CA GLU A 58 6.64 -18.15 8.91
C GLU A 58 6.17 -18.13 10.34
N ASN A 59 5.98 -16.95 10.92
CA ASN A 59 5.46 -16.78 12.28
C ASN A 59 3.97 -16.50 12.28
N GLN A 60 3.30 -16.68 11.12
CA GLN A 60 1.88 -16.46 10.95
C GLN A 60 1.46 -15.00 11.15
N ILE A 61 2.36 -14.07 10.88
CA ILE A 61 2.08 -12.64 10.96
C ILE A 61 1.56 -12.20 9.59
N TYR A 62 0.37 -11.58 9.58
CA TYR A 62 -0.21 -11.07 8.35
C TYR A 62 0.55 -9.86 7.86
N TYR A 63 0.72 -9.78 6.55
CA TYR A 63 1.28 -8.61 5.89
C TYR A 63 0.61 -8.38 4.53
N LEU A 64 0.70 -7.14 4.07
CA LEU A 64 0.24 -6.78 2.73
C LEU A 64 1.43 -6.82 1.78
N THR A 65 1.18 -7.25 0.55
CA THR A 65 2.21 -7.23 -0.47
C THR A 65 1.61 -6.91 -1.83
N LYS A 66 2.41 -6.22 -2.65
CA LYS A 66 2.03 -5.91 -4.02
C LYS A 66 3.29 -5.74 -4.84
N GLU A 67 3.27 -6.24 -6.05
CA GLU A 67 4.37 -6.07 -6.99
C GLU A 67 3.93 -5.13 -8.11
N PHE A 68 4.78 -4.17 -8.41
CA PHE A 68 4.55 -3.16 -9.45
C PHE A 68 5.53 -3.40 -10.59
N LYS A 69 5.08 -3.22 -11.82
CA LYS A 69 5.91 -3.41 -13.00
C LYS A 69 6.25 -2.08 -13.64
N PHE A 70 7.48 -1.99 -14.12
CA PHE A 70 7.98 -0.76 -14.71
C PHE A 70 8.74 -1.07 -15.99
N LYS A 71 9.01 -0.01 -16.72
CA LYS A 71 9.63 -0.07 -18.03
C LYS A 71 11.10 -0.46 -17.96
N ASN A 72 11.79 -0.04 -16.90
CA ASN A 72 13.23 -0.29 -16.75
C ASN A 72 13.63 -0.06 -15.28
N PHE A 73 14.93 -0.16 -15.01
CA PHE A 73 15.44 0.01 -13.66
C PHE A 73 15.22 1.42 -13.12
N LEU A 74 15.45 2.43 -13.96
CA LEU A 74 15.31 3.81 -13.52
C LEU A 74 13.88 4.12 -13.06
N GLU A 75 12.88 3.62 -13.78
CA GLU A 75 11.49 3.84 -13.40
C GLU A 75 11.15 3.12 -12.10
N SER A 76 11.68 1.92 -11.89
CA SER A 76 11.53 1.22 -10.62
C SER A 76 12.15 2.02 -9.48
N GLN A 77 13.34 2.54 -9.69
CA GLN A 77 14.06 3.31 -8.69
C GLN A 77 13.31 4.59 -8.31
N LYS A 78 12.78 5.29 -9.31
CA LYS A 78 12.00 6.50 -9.07
C LYS A 78 10.79 6.21 -8.19
N PHE A 79 10.09 5.12 -8.50
CA PHE A 79 8.94 4.71 -7.71
C PHE A 79 9.35 4.40 -6.27
N VAL A 80 10.41 3.63 -6.10
CA VAL A 80 10.89 3.25 -4.76
C VAL A 80 11.28 4.49 -3.94
N ASN A 81 11.90 5.48 -4.58
CA ASN A 81 12.26 6.71 -3.89
C ASN A 81 11.02 7.45 -3.40
N LYS A 82 9.95 7.48 -4.21
CA LYS A 82 8.70 8.12 -3.79
C LYS A 82 8.05 7.37 -2.64
N VAL A 83 8.07 6.05 -2.69
CA VAL A 83 7.56 5.22 -1.59
C VAL A 83 8.32 5.52 -0.31
N GLY A 84 9.64 5.62 -0.41
CA GLY A 84 10.48 5.95 0.73
C GLY A 84 10.14 7.30 1.35
N ASP A 85 9.89 8.30 0.52
CA ASP A 85 9.51 9.62 0.99
C ASP A 85 8.19 9.57 1.77
N ILE A 86 7.22 8.85 1.25
CA ILE A 86 5.93 8.68 1.92
C ILE A 86 6.12 7.96 3.24
N ALA A 87 6.92 6.90 3.24
CA ALA A 87 7.17 6.12 4.46
C ALA A 87 7.77 6.99 5.56
N GLU A 88 8.70 7.86 5.20
CA GLU A 88 9.30 8.79 6.16
C GLU A 88 8.30 9.81 6.67
N GLN A 89 7.48 10.36 5.80
CA GLN A 89 6.46 11.32 6.19
C GLN A 89 5.44 10.73 7.14
N GLU A 90 5.10 9.46 6.94
CA GLU A 90 4.06 8.80 7.74
C GLU A 90 4.64 8.08 8.94
N GLY A 91 5.97 7.97 9.04
CA GLY A 91 6.57 7.21 10.13
C GLY A 91 6.24 5.73 10.11
N HIS A 92 5.97 5.17 8.95
CA HIS A 92 5.57 3.78 8.79
C HIS A 92 6.34 3.21 7.60
N HIS A 93 7.22 2.26 7.86
CA HIS A 93 8.24 1.86 6.91
C HIS A 93 7.99 0.46 6.36
N PRO A 94 7.75 0.33 5.05
CA PRO A 94 7.59 -0.97 4.42
C PRO A 94 8.95 -1.59 4.10
N ASP A 95 8.94 -2.89 3.82
CA ASP A 95 10.08 -3.53 3.21
C ASP A 95 9.93 -3.43 1.70
N ILE A 96 11.03 -3.16 1.01
CA ILE A 96 11.00 -2.91 -0.43
C ILE A 96 12.08 -3.74 -1.12
N TRP A 97 11.68 -4.43 -2.17
CA TRP A 97 12.60 -5.10 -3.08
C TRP A 97 12.37 -4.52 -4.45
N PHE A 98 13.42 -4.19 -5.18
CA PHE A 98 13.24 -3.71 -6.52
C PHE A 98 14.43 -4.08 -7.40
N GLY A 99 14.19 -4.01 -8.70
CA GLY A 99 15.21 -4.29 -9.69
C GLY A 99 14.76 -3.77 -11.03
N TRP A 100 15.35 -4.32 -12.09
CA TRP A 100 14.99 -3.89 -13.42
C TRP A 100 13.55 -4.25 -13.72
N GLY A 101 12.71 -3.22 -13.85
CA GLY A 101 11.32 -3.39 -14.28
C GLY A 101 10.34 -3.82 -13.20
N TYR A 102 10.72 -3.85 -11.94
CA TYR A 102 9.77 -4.21 -10.88
C TYR A 102 10.11 -3.57 -9.54
N ALA A 103 9.09 -3.48 -8.69
CA ALA A 103 9.25 -3.17 -7.27
C ALA A 103 8.20 -3.95 -6.49
N LYS A 104 8.62 -4.57 -5.40
CA LYS A 104 7.73 -5.32 -4.53
C LYS A 104 7.72 -4.68 -3.17
N ILE A 105 6.53 -4.43 -2.64
CA ILE A 105 6.34 -3.75 -1.36
C ILE A 105 5.69 -4.73 -0.38
N LYS A 106 6.20 -4.73 0.85
CA LYS A 106 5.63 -5.53 1.94
C LYS A 106 5.37 -4.60 3.11
N ILE A 107 4.14 -4.61 3.61
CA ILE A 107 3.71 -3.70 4.68
C ILE A 107 3.11 -4.49 5.84
N PHE A 108 3.58 -4.24 7.04
CA PHE A 108 2.93 -4.69 8.27
C PHE A 108 3.44 -3.83 9.42
N THR A 109 2.75 -3.91 10.55
CA THR A 109 3.12 -3.12 11.73
C THR A 109 3.87 -4.01 12.71
N HIS A 110 5.16 -3.74 12.90
CA HIS A 110 6.02 -4.56 13.76
C HIS A 110 5.55 -4.56 15.20
N ALA A 111 5.12 -3.43 15.72
CA ALA A 111 4.75 -3.28 17.12
C ALA A 111 3.58 -4.17 17.54
N ILE A 112 2.67 -4.46 16.61
CA ILE A 112 1.50 -5.29 16.89
C ILE A 112 1.58 -6.66 16.22
N LYS A 113 2.65 -6.91 15.48
CA LYS A 113 2.89 -8.17 14.76
C LYS A 113 1.71 -8.54 13.86
N GLY A 114 1.28 -7.59 13.05
CA GLY A 114 0.16 -7.81 12.16
C GLY A 114 -0.24 -6.56 11.43
N LEU A 115 -1.51 -6.50 11.02
CA LEU A 115 -2.06 -5.40 10.25
C LEU A 115 -3.02 -4.57 11.08
N HIS A 116 -3.07 -3.30 10.77
CA HIS A 116 -4.02 -2.35 11.32
C HIS A 116 -4.37 -1.34 10.23
N GLU A 117 -5.23 -0.38 10.53
CA GLU A 117 -5.66 0.60 9.52
C GLU A 117 -4.48 1.31 8.87
N SER A 118 -3.44 1.64 9.63
CA SER A 118 -2.27 2.37 9.10
C SER A 118 -1.58 1.65 7.96
N ASP A 119 -1.59 0.32 7.97
CA ASP A 119 -0.97 -0.44 6.88
C ASP A 119 -1.73 -0.26 5.59
N PHE A 120 -3.06 -0.21 5.67
CA PHE A 120 -3.90 0.01 4.50
C PHE A 120 -3.84 1.46 4.03
N VAL A 121 -3.68 2.40 4.96
CA VAL A 121 -3.48 3.81 4.62
C VAL A 121 -2.19 3.95 3.80
N LEU A 122 -1.12 3.31 4.25
CA LEU A 122 0.15 3.37 3.52
C LEU A 122 0.01 2.72 2.13
N ALA A 123 -0.66 1.56 2.06
CA ALA A 123 -0.90 0.89 0.79
C ALA A 123 -1.64 1.80 -0.19
N ALA A 124 -2.68 2.49 0.29
CA ALA A 124 -3.45 3.41 -0.55
C ALA A 124 -2.61 4.59 -1.03
N LYS A 125 -1.74 5.12 -0.16
CA LYS A 125 -0.85 6.21 -0.54
C LYS A 125 0.16 5.77 -1.59
N VAL A 126 0.68 4.56 -1.48
CA VAL A 126 1.59 3.98 -2.46
C VAL A 126 0.89 3.83 -3.82
N ASP A 127 -0.35 3.36 -3.81
CA ASP A 127 -1.12 3.23 -5.06
C ASP A 127 -1.33 4.59 -5.74
N ARG A 128 -1.47 5.65 -4.96
CA ARG A 128 -1.72 6.99 -5.50
C ARG A 128 -0.56 7.53 -6.32
N ILE A 129 0.66 7.11 -6.03
CA ILE A 129 1.84 7.61 -6.74
C ILE A 129 2.23 6.75 -7.94
N CYS A 130 1.51 5.70 -8.18
CA CYS A 130 1.80 4.77 -9.27
C CYS A 130 1.09 5.17 -10.57
#